data_5086c4eee7e60de2d984a0bd8f81479c
#
_entry.id   5086c4eee7e60de2d984a0bd8f81479c
#
_cell.length_a   1.000
_cell.length_b   1.000
_cell.length_c   1.000
_cell.angle_alpha   90.00
_cell.angle_beta   90.00
_cell.angle_gamma   90.00
#
_symmetry.space_group_name_H-M   'P 1'
#
loop_
_entity.id
_entity.type
_entity.pdbx_description
1 polymer ?
#
loop_
_entity_poly.entity_id
_entity_poly.type
_entity_poly.pdbx_seq_one_letter_code
_entity_poly.pdbx_strand_id
1 'polypeptide(L)'
;MKVLMVSEDLPGAQLGGLGKHVVTMANALLDAGHEVAILGRKAGDPAVCGFRGRFIGAIALAHPNWKESQLGCYNPVKRPWFARHLAALIARHASGFDVVHYHGHLPLVGAYVDRACPFVQTRHDQGSDCLVHLRFRGGAVCDALDARACAGCIGPAPGLLRQHVSAMAVDGYRDRTAAAFARHKTIFVSDFLRRRFQQARPGANLRRARVIPNVVDMARLQAAGSAPEPGHIVLAGRIDTGKGFEQFLAAAHARLPRQARITIVGDGPGRAGLARHYASDQITLTGWRDYDSTVALTARAQLCIVPSVCEEACSTTVLEALALGRPCLALARGGTPELLRYQRYPGQLQLAPTMAALVDAMAPLLAAPVPAFDARAPFGADVRQVLPQLLDYYAA
;
A
#
# COMPACT_ATOMS: atom_id res chain seq x y z
N MET A 1 -19.90 16.79 -6.49
CA MET A 1 -19.12 17.22 -5.30
C MET A 1 -17.76 17.73 -5.75
N LYS A 2 -17.18 18.64 -4.96
CA LYS A 2 -15.80 19.12 -5.10
C LYS A 2 -14.93 18.41 -4.08
N VAL A 3 -13.94 17.63 -4.52
CA VAL A 3 -13.09 16.80 -3.67
C VAL A 3 -11.65 17.26 -3.73
N LEU A 4 -11.06 17.59 -2.59
CA LEU A 4 -9.63 17.84 -2.45
C LEU A 4 -8.95 16.59 -1.92
N MET A 5 -8.20 15.87 -2.76
CA MET A 5 -7.33 14.79 -2.31
C MET A 5 -5.98 15.36 -1.88
N VAL A 6 -5.45 14.87 -0.77
CA VAL A 6 -4.16 15.35 -0.23
C VAL A 6 -3.22 14.16 -0.09
N SER A 7 -2.04 14.23 -0.72
CA SER A 7 -1.05 13.16 -0.63
C SER A 7 0.37 13.67 -0.76
N GLU A 8 1.22 13.33 0.20
CA GLU A 8 2.66 13.60 0.16
C GLU A 8 3.44 12.66 -0.78
N ASP A 9 2.81 11.63 -1.34
CA ASP A 9 3.45 10.73 -2.31
C ASP A 9 3.40 11.27 -3.75
N LEU A 10 2.56 12.28 -4.01
CA LEU A 10 2.35 12.86 -5.33
C LEU A 10 2.98 14.27 -5.46
N PRO A 11 3.46 14.64 -6.67
CA PRO A 11 3.60 13.80 -7.84
C PRO A 11 4.85 12.90 -7.75
N GLY A 12 4.83 11.80 -8.49
CA GLY A 12 5.98 10.91 -8.60
C GLY A 12 5.87 10.00 -9.81
N ALA A 13 6.98 9.79 -10.50
CA ALA A 13 7.04 8.85 -11.63
C ALA A 13 7.01 7.39 -11.15
N GLN A 14 7.55 7.13 -9.96
CA GLN A 14 7.59 5.79 -9.35
C GLN A 14 6.54 5.70 -8.25
N LEU A 15 5.28 5.55 -8.63
CA LEU A 15 4.18 5.44 -7.66
C LEU A 15 4.18 4.07 -6.99
N GLY A 16 4.21 4.07 -5.66
CA GLY A 16 3.85 2.92 -4.84
C GLY A 16 2.33 2.67 -4.81
N GLY A 17 1.90 1.64 -4.10
CA GLY A 17 0.46 1.30 -4.01
C GLY A 17 -0.43 2.44 -3.56
N LEU A 18 0.00 3.27 -2.60
CA LEU A 18 -0.74 4.43 -2.13
C LEU A 18 -0.93 5.47 -3.26
N GLY A 19 0.16 5.88 -3.92
CA GLY A 19 0.08 6.87 -4.99
C GLY A 19 -0.78 6.39 -6.17
N LYS A 20 -0.65 5.12 -6.58
CA LYS A 20 -1.51 4.50 -7.59
C LYS A 20 -2.99 4.54 -7.19
N HIS A 21 -3.31 4.17 -5.96
CA HIS A 21 -4.68 4.21 -5.43
C HIS A 21 -5.27 5.62 -5.51
N VAL A 22 -4.51 6.64 -5.07
CA VAL A 22 -4.98 8.04 -5.09
C VAL A 22 -5.28 8.50 -6.50
N VAL A 23 -4.38 8.27 -7.45
CA VAL A 23 -4.57 8.67 -8.85
C VAL A 23 -5.74 7.93 -9.50
N THR A 24 -5.85 6.62 -9.29
CA THR A 24 -6.95 5.81 -9.81
C THR A 24 -8.30 6.29 -9.28
N MET A 25 -8.39 6.52 -7.97
CA MET A 25 -9.63 7.00 -7.34
C MET A 25 -9.97 8.43 -7.77
N ALA A 26 -8.97 9.33 -7.86
CA ALA A 26 -9.17 10.71 -8.31
C ALA A 26 -9.68 10.76 -9.75
N ASN A 27 -9.10 9.96 -10.65
CA ASN A 27 -9.56 9.88 -12.04
C ASN A 27 -10.97 9.29 -12.15
N ALA A 28 -11.31 8.27 -11.35
CA ALA A 28 -12.65 7.69 -11.32
C ALA A 28 -13.72 8.68 -10.82
N LEU A 29 -13.37 9.52 -9.84
CA LEU A 29 -14.25 10.62 -9.40
C LEU A 29 -14.47 11.65 -10.51
N LEU A 30 -13.43 12.02 -11.29
CA LEU A 30 -13.58 12.89 -12.47
C LEU A 30 -14.51 12.26 -13.52
N ASP A 31 -14.34 10.96 -13.80
CA ASP A 31 -15.17 10.22 -14.75
C ASP A 31 -16.64 10.12 -14.30
N ALA A 32 -16.89 10.15 -13.00
CA ALA A 32 -18.21 10.22 -12.39
C ALA A 32 -18.81 11.65 -12.33
N GLY A 33 -18.14 12.65 -12.93
CA GLY A 33 -18.63 14.03 -13.02
C GLY A 33 -18.38 14.88 -11.77
N HIS A 34 -17.44 14.50 -10.91
CA HIS A 34 -17.03 15.31 -9.75
C HIS A 34 -15.86 16.23 -10.10
N GLU A 35 -15.76 17.37 -9.44
CA GLU A 35 -14.56 18.21 -9.49
C GLU A 35 -13.52 17.66 -8.51
N VAL A 36 -12.32 17.37 -8.98
CA VAL A 36 -11.24 16.82 -8.15
C VAL A 36 -9.97 17.64 -8.29
N ALA A 37 -9.39 18.01 -7.16
CA ALA A 37 -8.04 18.53 -7.11
C ALA A 37 -7.15 17.65 -6.23
N ILE A 38 -5.86 17.56 -6.56
CA ILE A 38 -4.86 16.93 -5.71
C ILE A 38 -3.93 18.00 -5.14
N LEU A 39 -3.85 18.06 -3.80
CA LEU A 39 -2.84 18.80 -3.06
C LEU A 39 -1.66 17.87 -2.80
N GLY A 40 -0.57 18.12 -3.48
CA GLY A 40 0.62 17.28 -3.41
C GLY A 40 1.91 18.07 -3.19
N ARG A 41 3.05 17.41 -3.40
CA ARG A 41 4.37 18.02 -3.26
C ARG A 41 4.56 19.16 -4.26
N LYS A 42 5.25 20.21 -3.80
CA LYS A 42 5.66 21.33 -4.65
C LYS A 42 6.69 20.92 -5.70
N ALA A 43 7.55 19.96 -5.37
CA ALA A 43 8.59 19.44 -6.26
C ALA A 43 8.06 18.27 -7.09
N GLY A 44 8.48 18.19 -8.35
CA GLY A 44 8.12 17.15 -9.32
C GLY A 44 7.13 17.65 -10.36
N ASP A 45 7.02 16.93 -11.47
CA ASP A 45 6.11 17.23 -12.57
C ASP A 45 4.78 16.49 -12.34
N PRO A 46 3.63 17.20 -12.20
CA PRO A 46 2.32 16.58 -12.04
C PRO A 46 1.92 15.67 -13.22
N ALA A 47 2.40 15.95 -14.43
CA ALA A 47 2.04 15.17 -15.63
C ALA A 47 2.48 13.70 -15.52
N VAL A 48 3.58 13.42 -14.82
CA VAL A 48 4.14 12.05 -14.71
C VAL A 48 3.29 11.10 -13.86
N CYS A 49 2.36 11.60 -13.04
CA CYS A 49 1.56 10.72 -12.19
C CYS A 49 0.27 10.20 -12.86
N GLY A 50 -0.11 10.74 -14.04
CA GLY A 50 -1.29 10.33 -14.80
C GLY A 50 -2.62 10.83 -14.21
N PHE A 51 -2.61 11.80 -13.30
CA PHE A 51 -3.82 12.48 -12.82
C PHE A 51 -4.31 13.48 -13.87
N ARG A 52 -5.61 13.46 -14.19
CA ARG A 52 -6.23 14.26 -15.27
C ARG A 52 -6.84 15.58 -14.80
N GLY A 53 -6.93 15.79 -13.49
CA GLY A 53 -7.53 16.97 -12.90
C GLY A 53 -6.53 18.04 -12.46
N ARG A 54 -7.00 18.99 -11.64
CA ARG A 54 -6.20 20.11 -11.13
C ARG A 54 -5.21 19.63 -10.06
N PHE A 55 -3.91 19.86 -10.27
CA PHE A 55 -2.87 19.60 -9.27
C PHE A 55 -2.42 20.90 -8.58
N ILE A 56 -2.32 20.86 -7.24
CA ILE A 56 -1.88 21.98 -6.38
C ILE A 56 -0.58 21.56 -5.71
N GLY A 57 0.55 22.05 -6.19
CA GLY A 57 1.87 21.78 -5.62
C GLY A 57 2.16 22.71 -4.43
N ALA A 58 1.82 22.29 -3.21
CA ALA A 58 1.99 23.12 -2.02
C ALA A 58 2.79 22.44 -0.88
N ILE A 59 2.87 21.12 -0.83
CA ILE A 59 3.61 20.39 0.21
C ILE A 59 5.11 20.54 -0.09
N ALA A 60 5.82 21.32 0.73
CA ALA A 60 7.27 21.49 0.65
C ALA A 60 7.96 20.53 1.62
N LEU A 61 8.88 19.73 1.10
CA LEU A 61 9.76 18.89 1.90
C LEU A 61 11.05 19.64 2.23
N ALA A 62 11.58 19.44 3.43
CA ALA A 62 12.83 20.04 3.84
C ALA A 62 14.03 19.55 3.00
N HIS A 63 13.90 18.39 2.37
CA HIS A 63 14.92 17.84 1.49
C HIS A 63 14.26 17.21 0.25
N PRO A 64 14.74 17.50 -0.99
CA PRO A 64 14.08 17.10 -2.24
C PRO A 64 13.96 15.57 -2.40
N ASN A 65 14.85 14.79 -1.80
CA ASN A 65 14.83 13.33 -1.85
C ASN A 65 14.08 12.69 -0.69
N TRP A 66 13.55 13.48 0.24
CA TRP A 66 12.82 12.96 1.37
C TRP A 66 11.33 13.01 1.12
N LYS A 67 10.66 11.91 1.37
CA LYS A 67 9.21 11.88 1.55
C LYS A 67 8.89 12.41 2.95
N GLU A 68 7.73 13.03 3.14
CA GLU A 68 7.28 13.43 4.49
C GLU A 68 7.25 12.24 5.45
N SER A 69 6.95 11.04 4.94
CA SER A 69 7.08 9.79 5.68
C SER A 69 8.47 9.54 6.22
N GLN A 70 9.53 9.91 5.51
CA GLN A 70 10.91 9.72 5.97
C GLN A 70 11.34 10.78 6.97
N LEU A 71 10.83 12.01 6.87
CA LEU A 71 11.13 13.09 7.82
C LEU A 71 10.51 12.88 9.19
N GLY A 72 9.29 12.39 9.22
CA GLY A 72 8.49 12.27 10.44
C GLY A 72 8.30 10.85 10.95
N CYS A 73 8.40 9.82 10.07
CA CYS A 73 7.97 8.48 10.42
C CYS A 73 8.77 7.83 11.56
N TYR A 74 10.03 8.17 11.69
CA TYR A 74 10.90 7.60 12.73
C TYR A 74 11.09 8.50 13.96
N ASN A 75 10.46 9.67 14.01
CA ASN A 75 10.63 10.59 15.12
C ASN A 75 9.28 11.06 15.68
N PRO A 76 8.82 10.48 16.81
CA PRO A 76 7.53 10.82 17.40
C PRO A 76 7.45 12.26 17.91
N VAL A 77 8.59 12.90 18.19
CA VAL A 77 8.65 14.29 18.64
C VAL A 77 8.45 15.26 17.47
N LYS A 78 8.99 14.97 16.29
CA LYS A 78 8.86 15.81 15.09
C LYS A 78 7.52 15.62 14.37
N ARG A 79 6.90 14.44 14.46
CA ARG A 79 5.63 14.14 13.79
C ARG A 79 4.50 15.14 14.09
N PRO A 80 4.26 15.59 15.32
CA PRO A 80 3.25 16.62 15.59
C PRO A 80 3.50 17.92 14.86
N TRP A 81 4.75 18.30 14.66
CA TRP A 81 5.12 19.51 13.91
C TRP A 81 4.75 19.39 12.43
N PHE A 82 5.12 18.27 11.79
CA PHE A 82 4.74 17.99 10.40
C PHE A 82 3.24 17.89 10.21
N ALA A 83 2.54 17.22 11.13
CA ALA A 83 1.10 17.08 11.06
C ALA A 83 0.38 18.42 11.17
N ARG A 84 0.86 19.35 12.04
CA ARG A 84 0.34 20.73 12.15
C ARG A 84 0.59 21.52 10.87
N HIS A 85 1.80 21.40 10.30
CA HIS A 85 2.13 22.08 9.06
C HIS A 85 1.22 21.62 7.91
N LEU A 86 1.03 20.32 7.76
CA LEU A 86 0.15 19.77 6.74
C LEU A 86 -1.32 20.13 7.00
N ALA A 87 -1.79 20.11 8.24
CA ALA A 87 -3.13 20.57 8.59
C ALA A 87 -3.34 22.07 8.27
N ALA A 88 -2.33 22.92 8.48
CA ALA A 88 -2.39 24.33 8.08
C ALA A 88 -2.44 24.51 6.56
N LEU A 89 -1.71 23.69 5.78
CA LEU A 89 -1.82 23.67 4.32
C LEU A 89 -3.21 23.24 3.87
N ILE A 90 -3.76 22.19 4.47
CA ILE A 90 -5.13 21.74 4.22
C ILE A 90 -6.11 22.89 4.47
N ALA A 91 -6.03 23.56 5.60
CA ALA A 91 -6.94 24.67 5.94
C ALA A 91 -6.90 25.82 4.92
N ARG A 92 -5.73 26.13 4.36
CA ARG A 92 -5.56 27.16 3.31
C ARG A 92 -6.22 26.79 1.98
N HIS A 93 -6.32 25.50 1.67
CA HIS A 93 -6.80 25.03 0.37
C HIS A 93 -8.16 24.35 0.43
N ALA A 94 -8.71 24.09 1.61
CA ALA A 94 -9.97 23.37 1.81
C ALA A 94 -11.22 24.17 1.44
N SER A 95 -11.12 25.52 1.43
CA SER A 95 -12.27 26.38 1.11
C SER A 95 -12.81 26.07 -0.30
N GLY A 96 -14.14 25.89 -0.39
CA GLY A 96 -14.82 25.58 -1.64
C GLY A 96 -14.80 24.10 -2.03
N PHE A 97 -14.27 23.22 -1.19
CA PHE A 97 -14.38 21.77 -1.37
C PHE A 97 -15.40 21.17 -0.40
N ASP A 98 -16.22 20.24 -0.91
CA ASP A 98 -17.22 19.52 -0.12
C ASP A 98 -16.56 18.42 0.75
N VAL A 99 -15.41 17.91 0.32
CA VAL A 99 -14.64 16.86 1.00
C VAL A 99 -13.14 17.13 0.86
N VAL A 100 -12.41 16.95 1.95
CA VAL A 100 -10.94 16.91 1.98
C VAL A 100 -10.52 15.50 2.36
N HIS A 101 -9.93 14.74 1.44
CA HIS A 101 -9.55 13.36 1.65
C HIS A 101 -8.03 13.19 1.67
N TYR A 102 -7.50 12.90 2.85
CA TYR A 102 -6.07 12.71 3.07
C TYR A 102 -5.66 11.25 2.89
N HIS A 103 -4.71 11.04 2.00
CA HIS A 103 -4.03 9.77 1.75
C HIS A 103 -2.54 9.91 2.00
N GLY A 104 -2.11 9.63 3.21
CA GLY A 104 -0.70 9.81 3.56
C GLY A 104 -0.26 8.98 4.76
N HIS A 105 1.00 9.17 5.11
CA HIS A 105 1.67 8.38 6.15
C HIS A 105 1.49 8.94 7.57
N LEU A 106 0.90 10.15 7.73
CA LEU A 106 0.77 10.83 9.01
C LEU A 106 -0.68 10.82 9.53
N PRO A 107 -1.15 9.77 10.20
CA PRO A 107 -2.52 9.70 10.72
C PRO A 107 -2.83 10.83 11.73
N LEU A 108 -1.79 11.41 12.30
CA LEU A 108 -1.85 12.50 13.27
C LEU A 108 -2.40 13.80 12.68
N VAL A 109 -2.42 13.97 11.34
CA VAL A 109 -2.94 15.17 10.67
C VAL A 109 -4.36 15.48 11.13
N GLY A 110 -5.24 14.47 11.22
CA GLY A 110 -6.61 14.64 11.69
C GLY A 110 -6.74 15.17 13.14
N ALA A 111 -5.69 15.10 13.96
CA ALA A 111 -5.71 15.69 15.29
C ALA A 111 -5.59 17.24 15.25
N TYR A 112 -5.10 17.79 14.16
CA TYR A 112 -4.86 19.23 13.97
C TYR A 112 -5.77 19.88 12.93
N VAL A 113 -6.50 19.09 12.15
CA VAL A 113 -7.54 19.62 11.24
C VAL A 113 -8.75 20.05 12.06
N ASP A 114 -9.36 21.18 11.70
CA ASP A 114 -10.57 21.68 12.33
C ASP A 114 -11.73 20.68 12.19
N ARG A 115 -12.60 20.61 13.22
CA ARG A 115 -13.79 19.75 13.21
C ARG A 115 -14.81 20.13 12.14
N ALA A 116 -14.88 21.43 11.81
CA ALA A 116 -15.76 21.93 10.76
C ALA A 116 -15.28 21.56 9.36
N CYS A 117 -13.99 21.19 9.19
CA CYS A 117 -13.49 20.71 7.91
C CYS A 117 -14.09 19.33 7.58
N PRO A 118 -14.67 19.12 6.40
CA PRO A 118 -15.20 17.84 5.95
C PRO A 118 -14.07 16.85 5.64
N PHE A 119 -13.31 16.49 6.67
CA PHE A 119 -12.07 15.75 6.56
C PHE A 119 -12.29 14.23 6.65
N VAL A 120 -11.71 13.53 5.71
CA VAL A 120 -11.62 12.06 5.65
C VAL A 120 -10.16 11.68 5.52
N GLN A 121 -9.74 10.59 6.14
CA GLN A 121 -8.38 10.04 5.96
C GLN A 121 -8.42 8.55 5.66
N THR A 122 -7.59 8.11 4.72
CA THR A 122 -7.38 6.68 4.45
C THR A 122 -6.04 6.21 5.00
N ARG A 123 -6.06 5.06 5.68
CA ARG A 123 -4.88 4.40 6.21
C ARG A 123 -4.47 3.26 5.29
N HIS A 124 -3.29 3.41 4.67
CA HIS A 124 -2.73 2.46 3.71
C HIS A 124 -1.65 1.57 4.30
N ASP A 125 -1.20 1.88 5.50
CA ASP A 125 -0.11 1.19 6.20
C ASP A 125 -0.36 1.13 7.71
N GLN A 126 0.54 0.49 8.44
CA GLN A 126 0.47 0.35 9.88
C GLN A 126 0.97 1.59 10.65
N GLY A 127 1.14 2.73 9.99
CA GLY A 127 1.60 3.98 10.59
C GLY A 127 0.69 4.57 11.66
N SER A 128 -0.51 4.05 11.82
CA SER A 128 -1.45 4.50 12.87
C SER A 128 -0.94 4.25 14.28
N ASP A 129 -0.14 3.21 14.47
CA ASP A 129 0.40 2.80 15.77
C ASP A 129 1.88 2.38 15.71
N CYS A 130 2.39 2.04 14.53
CA CYS A 130 3.78 1.67 14.30
C CYS A 130 4.57 2.84 13.69
N LEU A 131 5.66 3.26 14.33
CA LEU A 131 6.47 4.40 13.90
C LEU A 131 7.26 4.15 12.62
N VAL A 132 7.51 2.88 12.27
CA VAL A 132 8.19 2.46 11.03
C VAL A 132 7.21 1.99 9.94
N HIS A 133 5.91 2.10 10.18
CA HIS A 133 4.80 1.83 9.24
C HIS A 133 4.61 0.38 8.77
N LEU A 134 5.52 -0.52 9.10
CA LEU A 134 5.53 -1.88 8.54
C LEU A 134 5.31 -2.99 9.58
N ARG A 135 5.44 -2.69 10.88
CA ARG A 135 5.52 -3.72 11.94
C ARG A 135 6.45 -4.88 11.53
N PHE A 136 7.60 -4.51 10.99
CA PHE A 136 8.61 -5.45 10.53
C PHE A 136 9.98 -5.01 11.04
N ARG A 137 10.67 -5.90 11.78
CA ARG A 137 11.95 -5.59 12.40
C ARG A 137 12.84 -6.84 12.44
N GLY A 138 14.11 -6.69 12.11
CA GLY A 138 15.08 -7.79 12.16
C GLY A 138 14.69 -8.99 11.28
N GLY A 139 14.00 -8.75 10.14
CA GLY A 139 13.58 -9.81 9.22
C GLY A 139 12.29 -10.53 9.61
N ALA A 140 11.60 -10.10 10.68
CA ALA A 140 10.38 -10.73 11.18
C ALA A 140 9.26 -9.70 11.45
N VAL A 141 8.00 -10.20 11.48
CA VAL A 141 6.84 -9.43 11.93
C VAL A 141 7.03 -9.01 13.38
N CYS A 142 6.71 -7.75 13.69
CA CYS A 142 6.83 -7.18 15.02
C CYS A 142 5.46 -7.11 15.70
N ASP A 143 5.29 -7.88 16.76
CA ASP A 143 4.07 -7.89 17.59
C ASP A 143 4.17 -6.97 18.82
N ALA A 144 5.27 -6.22 18.98
CA ALA A 144 5.45 -5.31 20.09
C ALA A 144 4.38 -4.22 20.11
N LEU A 145 3.66 -4.11 21.21
CA LEU A 145 2.70 -3.04 21.50
C LEU A 145 3.24 -2.06 22.55
N ASP A 146 4.23 -2.48 23.30
CA ASP A 146 4.84 -1.65 24.36
C ASP A 146 5.58 -0.45 23.77
N ALA A 147 5.32 0.73 24.35
CA ALA A 147 5.89 1.99 23.88
C ALA A 147 7.41 2.07 24.06
N ARG A 148 7.98 1.41 25.08
CA ARG A 148 9.44 1.38 25.32
C ARG A 148 10.15 0.55 24.25
N ALA A 149 9.59 -0.61 23.91
CA ALA A 149 10.11 -1.43 22.81
C ALA A 149 10.02 -0.68 21.47
N CYS A 150 8.92 0.03 21.21
CA CYS A 150 8.75 0.86 20.01
C CYS A 150 9.70 2.08 19.99
N ALA A 151 9.99 2.69 21.13
CA ALA A 151 10.98 3.77 21.23
C ALA A 151 12.37 3.31 20.81
N GLY A 152 12.74 2.06 21.09
CA GLY A 152 13.99 1.44 20.66
C GLY A 152 14.10 1.20 19.14
N CYS A 153 13.00 1.29 18.37
CA CYS A 153 13.04 1.21 16.91
C CYS A 153 13.55 2.50 16.23
N ILE A 154 13.51 3.64 16.91
CA ILE A 154 13.75 4.96 16.31
C ILE A 154 15.15 5.50 16.56
N GLY A 155 16.04 4.66 17.02
CA GLY A 155 17.46 4.97 17.19
C GLY A 155 18.03 4.42 18.50
N PRO A 156 19.35 4.33 18.62
CA PRO A 156 19.98 3.96 19.88
C PRO A 156 19.61 5.02 20.92
N ALA A 157 18.92 4.60 21.98
CA ALA A 157 18.60 5.47 23.09
C ALA A 157 19.81 5.53 24.05
N PRO A 158 20.58 6.60 24.07
CA PRO A 158 21.59 6.77 25.10
C PRO A 158 20.87 7.17 26.39
N GLY A 159 20.88 6.27 27.39
CA GLY A 159 20.40 6.51 28.73
C GLY A 159 18.88 6.34 28.96
N LEU A 160 18.55 5.96 30.19
CA LEU A 160 17.19 5.63 30.64
C LEU A 160 16.19 6.78 30.49
N LEU A 161 16.60 8.02 30.76
CA LEU A 161 15.73 9.19 30.67
C LEU A 161 15.24 9.43 29.24
N ARG A 162 16.13 9.38 28.25
CA ARG A 162 15.77 9.57 26.83
C ARG A 162 14.86 8.46 26.34
N GLN A 163 15.09 7.23 26.78
CA GLN A 163 14.22 6.10 26.46
C GLN A 163 12.82 6.29 27.03
N HIS A 164 12.71 6.81 28.27
CA HIS A 164 11.46 7.09 28.90
C HIS A 164 10.68 8.20 28.18
N VAL A 165 11.33 9.32 27.87
CA VAL A 165 10.73 10.43 27.09
C VAL A 165 10.27 9.96 25.70
N SER A 166 11.06 9.11 25.04
CA SER A 166 10.68 8.56 23.75
C SER A 166 9.47 7.62 23.85
N ALA A 167 9.36 6.82 24.91
CA ALA A 167 8.19 5.98 25.17
C ALA A 167 6.92 6.82 25.39
N MET A 168 6.99 7.87 26.19
CA MET A 168 5.88 8.81 26.37
C MET A 168 5.46 9.47 25.05
N ALA A 169 6.42 9.81 24.21
CA ALA A 169 6.14 10.39 22.89
C ALA A 169 5.45 9.37 21.94
N VAL A 170 5.80 8.08 22.02
CA VAL A 170 5.13 7.00 21.29
C VAL A 170 3.67 6.85 21.75
N ASP A 171 3.42 6.81 23.05
CA ASP A 171 2.06 6.73 23.60
C ASP A 171 1.25 7.97 23.22
N GLY A 172 1.80 9.16 23.43
CA GLY A 172 1.16 10.40 23.02
C GLY A 172 0.85 10.49 21.52
N TYR A 173 1.69 9.91 20.66
CA TYR A 173 1.41 9.77 19.23
C TYR A 173 0.20 8.87 18.97
N ARG A 174 0.15 7.70 19.59
CA ARG A 174 -0.95 6.74 19.43
C ARG A 174 -2.26 7.30 19.96
N ASP A 175 -2.25 7.97 21.12
CA ASP A 175 -3.45 8.57 21.73
C ASP A 175 -4.02 9.71 20.87
N ARG A 176 -3.16 10.56 20.33
CA ARG A 176 -3.59 11.63 19.41
C ARG A 176 -4.11 11.07 18.10
N THR A 177 -3.52 9.97 17.60
CA THR A 177 -4.04 9.26 16.42
C THR A 177 -5.43 8.69 16.70
N ALA A 178 -5.65 8.07 17.86
CA ALA A 178 -6.96 7.57 18.27
C ALA A 178 -7.99 8.72 18.41
N ALA A 179 -7.58 9.86 18.94
CA ALA A 179 -8.42 11.06 19.02
C ALA A 179 -8.78 11.62 17.64
N ALA A 180 -7.84 11.57 16.68
CA ALA A 180 -8.10 11.95 15.28
C ALA A 180 -9.16 11.05 14.62
N PHE A 181 -9.09 9.73 14.85
CA PHE A 181 -10.05 8.76 14.31
C PHE A 181 -11.43 8.88 14.95
N ALA A 182 -11.50 9.26 16.23
CA ALA A 182 -12.77 9.56 16.91
C ALA A 182 -13.42 10.86 16.39
N ARG A 183 -12.61 11.82 15.93
CA ARG A 183 -13.05 13.15 15.49
C ARG A 183 -13.51 13.15 14.04
N HIS A 184 -12.76 12.51 13.15
CA HIS A 184 -12.94 12.56 11.70
C HIS A 184 -13.24 11.19 11.10
N LYS A 185 -13.82 11.17 9.92
CA LYS A 185 -14.02 9.95 9.12
C LYS A 185 -12.67 9.31 8.81
N THR A 186 -12.56 8.00 9.01
CA THR A 186 -11.34 7.24 8.76
C THR A 186 -11.64 5.98 7.96
N ILE A 187 -10.90 5.77 6.90
CA ILE A 187 -10.95 4.56 6.07
C ILE A 187 -9.71 3.72 6.38
N PHE A 188 -9.91 2.45 6.66
CA PHE A 188 -8.84 1.45 6.65
C PHE A 188 -8.96 0.62 5.38
N VAL A 189 -7.85 0.38 4.67
CA VAL A 189 -7.88 -0.40 3.42
C VAL A 189 -8.08 -1.90 3.63
N SER A 190 -8.10 -2.35 4.89
CA SER A 190 -8.43 -3.72 5.29
C SER A 190 -8.94 -3.76 6.73
N ASP A 191 -9.70 -4.78 7.04
CA ASP A 191 -10.12 -5.03 8.43
C ASP A 191 -8.91 -5.44 9.31
N PHE A 192 -7.90 -6.06 8.69
CA PHE A 192 -6.61 -6.32 9.32
C PHE A 192 -5.99 -5.05 9.93
N LEU A 193 -5.88 -3.96 9.16
CA LEU A 193 -5.34 -2.70 9.67
C LEU A 193 -6.19 -2.11 10.80
N ARG A 194 -7.51 -2.18 10.68
CA ARG A 194 -8.43 -1.71 11.70
C ARG A 194 -8.25 -2.50 13.00
N ARG A 195 -8.21 -3.83 12.93
CA ARG A 195 -7.98 -4.71 14.09
C ARG A 195 -6.60 -4.50 14.71
N ARG A 196 -5.56 -4.36 13.90
CA ARG A 196 -4.18 -4.09 14.39
C ARG A 196 -4.13 -2.80 15.20
N PHE A 197 -4.74 -1.73 14.71
CA PHE A 197 -4.82 -0.48 15.46
C PHE A 197 -5.62 -0.66 16.76
N GLN A 198 -6.74 -1.37 16.70
CA GLN A 198 -7.59 -1.62 17.87
C GLN A 198 -6.88 -2.47 18.95
N GLN A 199 -6.03 -3.42 18.54
CA GLN A 199 -5.15 -4.16 19.47
C GLN A 199 -4.15 -3.23 20.18
N ALA A 200 -3.56 -2.29 19.42
CA ALA A 200 -2.63 -1.31 20.00
C ALA A 200 -3.31 -0.26 20.89
N ARG A 201 -4.60 0.00 20.68
CA ARG A 201 -5.43 0.97 21.40
C ARG A 201 -6.85 0.42 21.60
N PRO A 202 -7.08 -0.50 22.55
CA PRO A 202 -8.39 -1.14 22.75
C PRO A 202 -9.53 -0.17 23.04
N GLY A 203 -9.23 0.98 23.69
CA GLY A 203 -10.20 2.04 23.99
C GLY A 203 -10.47 3.02 22.85
N ALA A 204 -9.87 2.84 21.65
CA ALA A 204 -10.06 3.76 20.54
C ALA A 204 -11.51 3.74 20.04
N ASN A 205 -12.11 4.92 19.90
CA ASN A 205 -13.43 5.07 19.31
C ASN A 205 -13.32 5.09 17.78
N LEU A 206 -13.71 3.98 17.12
CA LEU A 206 -13.69 3.80 15.67
C LEU A 206 -15.10 3.82 15.04
N ARG A 207 -16.09 4.41 15.69
CA ARG A 207 -17.48 4.49 15.15
C ARG A 207 -17.55 5.20 13.81
N ARG A 208 -16.64 6.14 13.54
CA ARG A 208 -16.52 6.85 12.27
C ARG A 208 -15.58 6.16 11.28
N ALA A 209 -15.10 4.96 11.58
CA ALA A 209 -14.21 4.22 10.70
C ALA A 209 -14.99 3.25 9.80
N ARG A 210 -14.56 3.14 8.54
CA ARG A 210 -15.02 2.11 7.59
C ARG A 210 -13.83 1.37 7.00
N VAL A 211 -14.10 0.17 6.50
CA VAL A 211 -13.14 -0.58 5.69
C VAL A 211 -13.54 -0.43 4.23
N ILE A 212 -12.69 0.21 3.44
CA ILE A 212 -12.83 0.36 1.98
C ILE A 212 -11.49 -0.05 1.37
N PRO A 213 -11.44 -1.08 0.52
CA PRO A 213 -10.18 -1.67 0.05
C PRO A 213 -9.42 -0.74 -0.89
N ASN A 214 -8.15 -1.06 -1.13
CA ASN A 214 -7.45 -0.52 -2.29
C ASN A 214 -8.15 -0.97 -3.57
N VAL A 215 -8.03 -0.15 -4.62
CA VAL A 215 -8.72 -0.36 -5.89
C VAL A 215 -7.74 -0.64 -7.02
N VAL A 216 -8.27 -1.26 -8.07
CA VAL A 216 -7.63 -1.37 -9.39
C VAL A 216 -8.53 -0.74 -10.45
N ASP A 217 -7.95 -0.33 -11.56
CA ASP A 217 -8.69 0.12 -12.75
C ASP A 217 -8.83 -1.05 -13.74
N MET A 218 -10.00 -1.69 -13.72
CA MET A 218 -10.28 -2.83 -14.59
C MET A 218 -10.19 -2.51 -16.08
N ALA A 219 -10.55 -1.29 -16.52
CA ALA A 219 -10.45 -0.92 -17.93
C ALA A 219 -8.99 -0.90 -18.39
N ARG A 220 -8.10 -0.35 -17.56
CA ARG A 220 -6.67 -0.31 -17.83
C ARG A 220 -6.03 -1.71 -17.79
N LEU A 221 -6.45 -2.55 -16.85
CA LEU A 221 -5.97 -3.93 -16.74
C LEU A 221 -6.42 -4.79 -17.94
N GLN A 222 -7.67 -4.66 -18.38
CA GLN A 222 -8.21 -5.39 -19.52
C GLN A 222 -7.54 -5.00 -20.85
N ALA A 223 -7.15 -3.73 -21.00
CA ALA A 223 -6.42 -3.26 -22.19
C ALA A 223 -5.04 -3.95 -22.36
N ALA A 224 -4.43 -4.41 -21.26
CA ALA A 224 -3.16 -5.14 -21.28
C ALA A 224 -3.34 -6.68 -21.35
N GLY A 225 -4.59 -7.16 -21.47
CA GLY A 225 -4.91 -8.59 -21.46
C GLY A 225 -4.16 -9.38 -22.52
N SER A 226 -3.50 -10.46 -22.12
CA SER A 226 -2.81 -11.42 -23.00
C SER A 226 -2.98 -12.85 -22.49
N ALA A 227 -2.78 -13.83 -23.37
CA ALA A 227 -2.74 -15.21 -22.93
C ALA A 227 -1.54 -15.46 -22.02
N PRO A 228 -1.69 -16.30 -20.98
CA PRO A 228 -0.60 -16.67 -20.10
C PRO A 228 0.46 -17.47 -20.88
N GLU A 229 1.71 -17.18 -20.63
CA GLU A 229 2.84 -17.93 -21.19
C GLU A 229 3.17 -19.10 -20.26
N PRO A 230 3.20 -20.34 -20.76
CA PRO A 230 3.55 -21.51 -19.95
C PRO A 230 4.90 -21.34 -19.25
N GLY A 231 4.95 -21.65 -17.96
CA GLY A 231 6.14 -21.55 -17.14
C GLY A 231 6.53 -20.12 -16.72
N HIS A 232 5.81 -19.07 -17.13
CA HIS A 232 6.15 -17.69 -16.79
C HIS A 232 5.64 -17.32 -15.41
N ILE A 233 6.56 -16.98 -14.51
CA ILE A 233 6.30 -16.55 -13.13
C ILE A 233 6.64 -15.05 -13.02
N VAL A 234 5.76 -14.26 -12.44
CA VAL A 234 6.01 -12.83 -12.21
C VAL A 234 5.96 -12.51 -10.71
N LEU A 235 6.98 -11.79 -10.24
CA LEU A 235 7.03 -11.13 -8.96
C LEU A 235 7.13 -9.62 -9.21
N ALA A 236 6.20 -8.83 -8.68
CA ALA A 236 6.21 -7.38 -8.86
C ALA A 236 6.18 -6.64 -7.51
N GLY A 237 7.01 -5.62 -7.36
CA GLY A 237 7.05 -4.79 -6.17
C GLY A 237 8.41 -4.22 -5.84
N ARG A 238 8.47 -3.46 -4.74
CA ARG A 238 9.73 -2.90 -4.25
C ARG A 238 10.63 -4.02 -3.73
N ILE A 239 11.90 -4.02 -4.16
CA ILE A 239 12.87 -5.05 -3.73
C ILE A 239 13.51 -4.62 -2.40
N ASP A 240 12.85 -4.99 -1.31
CA ASP A 240 13.33 -4.82 0.06
C ASP A 240 13.12 -6.12 0.88
N THR A 241 13.67 -6.14 2.09
CA THR A 241 13.62 -7.33 2.96
C THR A 241 12.21 -7.77 3.32
N GLY A 242 11.25 -6.83 3.42
CA GLY A 242 9.85 -7.14 3.78
C GLY A 242 9.08 -7.81 2.65
N LYS A 243 9.47 -7.59 1.38
CA LYS A 243 8.80 -8.20 0.22
C LYS A 243 9.21 -9.65 -0.04
N GLY A 244 10.23 -10.16 0.67
CA GLY A 244 10.54 -11.59 0.69
C GLY A 244 11.13 -12.17 -0.60
N PHE A 245 11.54 -11.34 -1.56
CA PHE A 245 12.05 -11.83 -2.86
C PHE A 245 13.34 -12.65 -2.69
N GLU A 246 14.24 -12.20 -1.83
CA GLU A 246 15.47 -12.94 -1.55
C GLU A 246 15.20 -14.28 -0.88
N GLN A 247 14.33 -14.30 0.15
CA GLN A 247 13.94 -15.54 0.85
C GLN A 247 13.24 -16.51 -0.09
N PHE A 248 12.40 -16.01 -1.00
CA PHE A 248 11.75 -16.83 -2.02
C PHE A 248 12.78 -17.42 -2.98
N LEU A 249 13.67 -16.62 -3.55
CA LEU A 249 14.67 -17.11 -4.48
C LEU A 249 15.64 -18.09 -3.83
N ALA A 250 16.07 -17.83 -2.59
CA ALA A 250 16.92 -18.73 -1.83
C ALA A 250 16.29 -20.13 -1.66
N ALA A 251 14.97 -20.18 -1.48
CA ALA A 251 14.23 -21.44 -1.32
C ALA A 251 13.84 -22.11 -2.66
N ALA A 252 13.65 -21.32 -3.73
CA ALA A 252 13.03 -21.77 -4.96
C ALA A 252 14.01 -22.02 -6.12
N HIS A 253 15.13 -21.29 -6.23
CA HIS A 253 15.95 -21.26 -7.44
C HIS A 253 16.48 -22.65 -7.87
N ALA A 254 16.92 -23.49 -6.92
CA ALA A 254 17.39 -24.85 -7.19
C ALA A 254 16.24 -25.85 -7.48
N ARG A 255 15.00 -25.45 -7.28
CA ARG A 255 13.78 -26.25 -7.43
C ARG A 255 12.92 -25.82 -8.62
N LEU A 256 13.37 -24.81 -9.37
CA LEU A 256 12.65 -24.35 -10.55
C LEU A 256 12.59 -25.42 -11.62
N PRO A 257 11.39 -25.72 -12.18
CA PRO A 257 11.30 -26.57 -13.38
C PRO A 257 12.12 -25.95 -14.52
N ARG A 258 12.72 -26.79 -15.37
CA ARG A 258 13.57 -26.32 -16.47
C ARG A 258 12.88 -25.32 -17.43
N GLN A 259 11.57 -25.48 -17.64
CA GLN A 259 10.77 -24.60 -18.49
C GLN A 259 10.29 -23.33 -17.75
N ALA A 260 10.44 -23.24 -16.44
CA ALA A 260 9.99 -22.09 -15.67
C ALA A 260 10.93 -20.90 -15.85
N ARG A 261 10.36 -19.71 -15.99
CA ARG A 261 11.06 -18.43 -16.05
C ARG A 261 10.46 -17.45 -15.06
N ILE A 262 11.30 -16.82 -14.28
CA ILE A 262 10.91 -15.80 -13.30
C ILE A 262 11.26 -14.41 -13.83
N THR A 263 10.29 -13.54 -13.90
CA THR A 263 10.49 -12.11 -14.13
C THR A 263 10.22 -11.34 -12.83
N ILE A 264 11.25 -10.65 -12.31
CA ILE A 264 11.12 -9.78 -11.14
C ILE A 264 11.03 -8.35 -11.65
N VAL A 265 9.88 -7.71 -11.40
CA VAL A 265 9.56 -6.35 -11.82
C VAL A 265 9.62 -5.42 -10.61
N GLY A 266 10.56 -4.51 -10.61
CA GLY A 266 10.71 -3.53 -9.54
C GLY A 266 12.14 -3.15 -9.24
N ASP A 267 12.28 -2.22 -8.32
CA ASP A 267 13.58 -1.71 -7.86
C ASP A 267 13.60 -1.59 -6.32
N GLY A 268 14.77 -1.37 -5.77
CA GLY A 268 14.94 -1.21 -4.34
C GLY A 268 16.35 -1.59 -3.87
N PRO A 269 16.62 -1.42 -2.58
CA PRO A 269 17.97 -1.64 -2.03
C PRO A 269 18.48 -3.08 -2.20
N GLY A 270 17.58 -4.07 -2.30
CA GLY A 270 17.95 -5.48 -2.50
C GLY A 270 18.28 -5.87 -3.93
N ARG A 271 17.97 -5.03 -4.95
CA ARG A 271 18.08 -5.40 -6.37
C ARG A 271 19.47 -5.86 -6.77
N ALA A 272 20.49 -5.12 -6.40
CA ALA A 272 21.88 -5.46 -6.79
C ALA A 272 22.34 -6.80 -6.19
N GLY A 273 21.92 -7.11 -4.95
CA GLY A 273 22.17 -8.40 -4.31
C GLY A 273 21.47 -9.54 -5.05
N LEU A 274 20.18 -9.39 -5.34
CA LEU A 274 19.42 -10.40 -6.09
C LEU A 274 20.01 -10.65 -7.48
N ALA A 275 20.36 -9.60 -8.21
CA ALA A 275 20.96 -9.73 -9.53
C ALA A 275 22.29 -10.51 -9.49
N ARG A 276 23.14 -10.22 -8.50
CA ARG A 276 24.43 -10.89 -8.35
C ARG A 276 24.29 -12.38 -8.04
N HIS A 277 23.33 -12.76 -7.21
CA HIS A 277 23.23 -14.13 -6.70
C HIS A 277 22.30 -15.02 -7.53
N TYR A 278 21.29 -14.47 -8.21
CA TYR A 278 20.21 -15.25 -8.81
C TYR A 278 19.94 -14.96 -10.28
N ALA A 279 20.48 -13.88 -10.87
CA ALA A 279 20.27 -13.62 -12.30
C ALA A 279 20.81 -14.77 -13.15
N SER A 280 19.99 -15.29 -14.07
CA SER A 280 20.30 -16.42 -14.93
C SER A 280 19.36 -16.43 -16.13
N ASP A 281 19.48 -17.40 -17.01
CA ASP A 281 18.56 -17.59 -18.15
C ASP A 281 17.10 -17.82 -17.70
N GLN A 282 16.91 -18.33 -16.47
CA GLN A 282 15.58 -18.54 -15.89
C GLN A 282 15.10 -17.38 -15.03
N ILE A 283 15.97 -16.48 -14.56
CA ILE A 283 15.62 -15.42 -13.59
C ILE A 283 16.09 -14.05 -14.11
N THR A 284 15.14 -13.21 -14.48
CA THR A 284 15.36 -11.88 -15.01
C THR A 284 14.87 -10.81 -14.05
N LEU A 285 15.72 -9.81 -13.74
CA LEU A 285 15.37 -8.62 -12.99
C LEU A 285 15.24 -7.43 -13.95
N THR A 286 14.03 -6.93 -14.18
CA THR A 286 13.79 -5.84 -15.15
C THR A 286 14.17 -4.46 -14.62
N GLY A 287 14.35 -4.32 -13.30
CA GLY A 287 14.36 -3.01 -12.66
C GLY A 287 12.95 -2.42 -12.58
N TRP A 288 12.89 -1.13 -12.23
CA TRP A 288 11.63 -0.41 -12.23
C TRP A 288 11.02 -0.36 -13.64
N ARG A 289 9.72 -0.56 -13.73
CA ARG A 289 8.91 -0.40 -14.94
C ARG A 289 7.71 0.48 -14.62
N ASP A 290 7.22 1.20 -15.63
CA ASP A 290 5.95 1.90 -15.52
C ASP A 290 4.79 0.94 -15.25
N TYR A 291 3.63 1.52 -14.94
CA TYR A 291 2.48 0.70 -14.55
C TYR A 291 2.00 -0.21 -15.66
N ASP A 292 1.86 0.30 -16.89
CA ASP A 292 1.33 -0.47 -18.03
C ASP A 292 2.27 -1.60 -18.43
N SER A 293 3.58 -1.36 -18.45
CA SER A 293 4.59 -2.40 -18.65
C SER A 293 4.55 -3.47 -17.55
N THR A 294 4.35 -3.08 -16.30
CA THR A 294 4.22 -4.03 -15.17
C THR A 294 2.96 -4.87 -15.31
N VAL A 295 1.83 -4.25 -15.66
CA VAL A 295 0.56 -4.94 -15.90
C VAL A 295 0.66 -5.90 -17.08
N ALA A 296 1.30 -5.50 -18.19
CA ALA A 296 1.51 -6.36 -19.36
C ALA A 296 2.33 -7.61 -19.01
N LEU A 297 3.39 -7.47 -18.20
CA LEU A 297 4.16 -8.62 -17.72
C LEU A 297 3.31 -9.52 -16.80
N THR A 298 2.53 -8.94 -15.91
CA THR A 298 1.63 -9.67 -15.00
C THR A 298 0.54 -10.40 -15.79
N ALA A 299 0.00 -9.79 -16.86
CA ALA A 299 -1.02 -10.40 -17.70
C ALA A 299 -0.51 -11.65 -18.46
N ARG A 300 0.77 -11.67 -18.80
CA ARG A 300 1.43 -12.82 -19.45
C ARG A 300 1.86 -13.90 -18.47
N ALA A 301 1.78 -13.68 -17.16
CA ALA A 301 2.18 -14.67 -16.18
C ALA A 301 1.24 -15.88 -16.18
N GLN A 302 1.79 -17.10 -16.11
CA GLN A 302 1.05 -18.27 -15.71
C GLN A 302 0.81 -18.27 -14.20
N LEU A 303 1.75 -17.73 -13.43
CA LEU A 303 1.67 -17.66 -11.97
C LEU A 303 2.26 -16.32 -11.47
N CYS A 304 1.51 -15.62 -10.64
CA CYS A 304 2.01 -14.49 -9.88
C CYS A 304 2.40 -14.94 -8.47
N ILE A 305 3.56 -14.49 -7.97
CA ILE A 305 4.01 -14.83 -6.62
C ILE A 305 4.22 -13.55 -5.81
N VAL A 306 3.61 -13.51 -4.61
CA VAL A 306 3.71 -12.40 -3.65
C VAL A 306 4.26 -12.95 -2.33
N PRO A 307 5.59 -13.11 -2.21
CA PRO A 307 6.22 -13.77 -1.07
C PRO A 307 6.47 -12.83 0.12
N SER A 308 5.65 -11.77 0.29
CA SER A 308 5.85 -10.75 1.31
C SER A 308 5.88 -11.34 2.72
N VAL A 309 7.04 -11.25 3.37
CA VAL A 309 7.24 -11.71 4.76
C VAL A 309 6.77 -10.68 5.79
N CYS A 310 6.62 -9.42 5.39
CA CYS A 310 5.93 -8.40 6.18
C CYS A 310 4.39 -8.51 6.05
N GLU A 311 3.67 -7.89 6.97
CA GLU A 311 2.21 -7.82 6.94
C GLU A 311 1.74 -6.77 5.93
N GLU A 312 1.28 -7.21 4.78
CA GLU A 312 0.65 -6.32 3.78
C GLU A 312 -0.67 -5.75 4.30
N ALA A 313 -0.90 -4.48 4.08
CA ALA A 313 -2.17 -3.85 4.45
C ALA A 313 -3.32 -4.30 3.53
N CYS A 314 -3.12 -4.14 2.23
CA CYS A 314 -4.02 -4.56 1.14
C CYS A 314 -3.19 -4.57 -0.14
N SER A 315 -2.65 -5.73 -0.51
CA SER A 315 -1.69 -5.86 -1.62
C SER A 315 -2.35 -5.57 -2.97
N THR A 316 -1.95 -4.46 -3.60
CA THR A 316 -2.42 -4.12 -4.96
C THR A 316 -1.90 -5.11 -6.00
N THR A 317 -0.70 -5.67 -5.81
CA THR A 317 -0.15 -6.70 -6.70
C THR A 317 -1.01 -7.96 -6.72
N VAL A 318 -1.52 -8.39 -5.55
CA VAL A 318 -2.48 -9.50 -5.49
C VAL A 318 -3.77 -9.12 -6.20
N LEU A 319 -4.33 -7.93 -5.94
CA LEU A 319 -5.55 -7.46 -6.60
C LEU A 319 -5.39 -7.38 -8.12
N GLU A 320 -4.26 -6.88 -8.61
CA GLU A 320 -3.94 -6.81 -10.05
C GLU A 320 -3.87 -8.22 -10.68
N ALA A 321 -3.20 -9.18 -10.02
CA ALA A 321 -3.15 -10.57 -10.48
C ALA A 321 -4.54 -11.20 -10.55
N LEU A 322 -5.36 -11.03 -9.50
CA LEU A 322 -6.73 -11.56 -9.46
C LEU A 322 -7.61 -10.93 -10.54
N ALA A 323 -7.52 -9.61 -10.72
CA ALA A 323 -8.26 -8.88 -11.75
C ALA A 323 -7.94 -9.37 -13.16
N LEU A 324 -6.67 -9.69 -13.42
CA LEU A 324 -6.19 -10.25 -14.70
C LEU A 324 -6.50 -11.74 -14.86
N GLY A 325 -7.16 -12.38 -13.89
CA GLY A 325 -7.43 -13.81 -13.92
C GLY A 325 -6.19 -14.70 -13.74
N ARG A 326 -5.10 -14.16 -13.21
CA ARG A 326 -3.86 -14.94 -13.01
C ARG A 326 -3.90 -15.67 -11.68
N PRO A 327 -3.53 -16.96 -11.65
CA PRO A 327 -3.24 -17.66 -10.40
C PRO A 327 -2.23 -16.85 -9.58
N CYS A 328 -2.51 -16.71 -8.29
CA CYS A 328 -1.64 -15.96 -7.38
C CYS A 328 -1.30 -16.82 -6.16
N LEU A 329 -0.02 -16.92 -5.86
CA LEU A 329 0.49 -17.61 -4.69
C LEU A 329 1.13 -16.62 -3.74
N ALA A 330 0.63 -16.53 -2.51
CA ALA A 330 1.08 -15.51 -1.56
C ALA A 330 1.28 -16.10 -0.15
N LEU A 331 2.11 -15.45 0.66
CA LEU A 331 2.15 -15.76 2.08
C LEU A 331 0.89 -15.23 2.78
N ALA A 332 0.35 -16.03 3.72
CA ALA A 332 -0.79 -15.66 4.56
C ALA A 332 -0.36 -14.61 5.61
N ARG A 333 -0.06 -13.38 5.18
CA ARG A 333 0.42 -12.29 6.04
C ARG A 333 -0.48 -11.07 5.96
N GLY A 334 -0.73 -10.46 7.12
CA GLY A 334 -1.47 -9.20 7.23
C GLY A 334 -2.89 -9.27 6.66
N GLY A 335 -3.23 -8.33 5.77
CA GLY A 335 -4.50 -8.26 5.07
C GLY A 335 -4.60 -9.14 3.82
N THR A 336 -3.53 -9.84 3.41
CA THR A 336 -3.56 -10.69 2.21
C THR A 336 -4.66 -11.75 2.24
N PRO A 337 -4.97 -12.44 3.37
CA PRO A 337 -6.08 -13.39 3.44
C PRO A 337 -7.46 -12.77 3.15
N GLU A 338 -7.64 -11.49 3.40
CA GLU A 338 -8.92 -10.82 3.12
C GLU A 338 -9.19 -10.70 1.61
N LEU A 339 -8.16 -10.85 0.77
CA LEU A 339 -8.26 -10.75 -0.68
C LEU A 339 -8.84 -12.01 -1.35
N LEU A 340 -8.99 -13.12 -0.62
CA LEU A 340 -9.68 -14.32 -1.11
C LEU A 340 -11.08 -14.02 -1.64
N ARG A 341 -11.77 -13.03 -1.08
CA ARG A 341 -13.11 -12.61 -1.53
C ARG A 341 -13.16 -12.00 -2.94
N TYR A 342 -11.99 -11.65 -3.52
CA TYR A 342 -11.89 -11.05 -4.85
C TYR A 342 -11.45 -12.05 -5.93
N GLN A 343 -11.41 -13.34 -5.61
CA GLN A 343 -11.11 -14.38 -6.59
C GLN A 343 -12.19 -14.42 -7.69
N ARG A 344 -11.77 -14.59 -8.93
CA ARG A 344 -12.65 -14.77 -10.10
C ARG A 344 -13.06 -16.23 -10.30
N TYR A 345 -12.28 -17.16 -9.74
CA TYR A 345 -12.56 -18.58 -9.69
C TYR A 345 -11.96 -19.20 -8.43
N PRO A 346 -12.52 -20.32 -7.91
CA PRO A 346 -12.02 -20.98 -6.72
C PRO A 346 -10.54 -21.38 -6.86
N GLY A 347 -9.74 -21.08 -5.84
CA GLY A 347 -8.32 -21.44 -5.81
C GLY A 347 -7.41 -20.54 -6.61
N GLN A 348 -7.90 -19.41 -7.15
CA GLN A 348 -7.08 -18.42 -7.86
C GLN A 348 -6.02 -17.79 -6.95
N LEU A 349 -6.37 -17.48 -5.71
CA LEU A 349 -5.42 -17.06 -4.68
C LEU A 349 -5.16 -18.21 -3.73
N GLN A 350 -3.94 -18.71 -3.72
CA GLN A 350 -3.50 -19.70 -2.75
C GLN A 350 -2.61 -19.05 -1.69
N LEU A 351 -2.88 -19.36 -0.43
CA LEU A 351 -2.19 -18.78 0.71
C LEU A 351 -1.33 -19.83 1.38
N ALA A 352 -0.03 -19.57 1.46
CA ALA A 352 0.92 -20.43 2.14
C ALA A 352 1.26 -19.89 3.55
N PRO A 353 1.33 -20.72 4.57
CA PRO A 353 1.69 -20.30 5.93
C PRO A 353 3.19 -19.98 6.07
N THR A 354 4.03 -20.62 5.26
CA THR A 354 5.50 -20.48 5.30
C THR A 354 6.07 -20.37 3.90
N MET A 355 7.32 -19.89 3.80
CA MET A 355 8.04 -19.81 2.53
C MET A 355 8.26 -21.19 1.91
N ALA A 356 8.54 -22.21 2.71
CA ALA A 356 8.67 -23.58 2.23
C ALA A 356 7.37 -24.09 1.58
N ALA A 357 6.24 -23.93 2.27
CA ALA A 357 4.93 -24.31 1.73
C ALA A 357 4.57 -23.51 0.47
N LEU A 358 5.00 -22.23 0.38
CA LEU A 358 4.80 -21.42 -0.82
C LEU A 358 5.59 -22.00 -2.00
N VAL A 359 6.85 -22.37 -1.81
CA VAL A 359 7.67 -23.00 -2.84
C VAL A 359 7.13 -24.38 -3.25
N ASP A 360 6.64 -25.18 -2.29
CA ASP A 360 6.05 -26.49 -2.55
C ASP A 360 4.77 -26.39 -3.42
N ALA A 361 3.96 -25.36 -3.20
CA ALA A 361 2.74 -25.11 -3.97
C ALA A 361 2.98 -24.62 -5.40
N MET A 362 4.19 -24.19 -5.75
CA MET A 362 4.51 -23.60 -7.06
C MET A 362 4.42 -24.62 -8.20
N ALA A 363 5.01 -25.81 -8.04
CA ALA A 363 5.10 -26.80 -9.12
C ALA A 363 3.72 -27.34 -9.58
N PRO A 364 2.77 -27.67 -8.70
CA PRO A 364 1.41 -28.04 -9.11
C PRO A 364 0.69 -26.94 -9.89
N LEU A 365 0.86 -25.66 -9.51
CA LEU A 365 0.24 -24.53 -10.20
C LEU A 365 0.83 -24.30 -11.60
N LEU A 366 2.12 -24.55 -11.78
CA LEU A 366 2.77 -24.47 -13.09
C LEU A 366 2.42 -25.66 -13.99
N ALA A 367 2.09 -26.81 -13.44
CA ALA A 367 1.67 -27.99 -14.19
C ALA A 367 0.19 -27.88 -14.66
N ALA A 368 -0.62 -27.10 -13.97
CA ALA A 368 -2.03 -26.91 -14.31
C ALA A 368 -2.23 -25.79 -15.34
N PRO A 369 -3.19 -25.92 -16.26
CA PRO A 369 -3.59 -24.80 -17.10
C PRO A 369 -4.24 -23.69 -16.26
N VAL A 370 -4.08 -22.44 -16.70
CA VAL A 370 -4.80 -21.33 -16.06
C VAL A 370 -6.30 -21.50 -16.34
N PRO A 371 -7.15 -21.56 -15.31
CA PRO A 371 -8.59 -21.74 -15.51
C PRO A 371 -9.19 -20.60 -16.33
N ALA A 372 -10.14 -20.94 -17.18
CA ALA A 372 -10.98 -19.95 -17.86
C ALA A 372 -11.84 -19.19 -16.84
N PHE A 373 -12.03 -17.90 -17.07
CA PHE A 373 -12.88 -17.06 -16.25
C PHE A 373 -13.62 -16.04 -17.13
N ASP A 374 -14.76 -15.54 -16.65
CA ASP A 374 -15.45 -14.46 -17.32
C ASP A 374 -14.75 -13.12 -17.05
N ALA A 375 -14.01 -12.64 -18.03
CA ALA A 375 -13.30 -11.35 -17.94
C ALA A 375 -14.27 -10.14 -17.83
N ARG A 376 -15.55 -10.31 -18.22
CA ARG A 376 -16.57 -9.25 -18.17
C ARG A 376 -17.30 -9.20 -16.84
N ALA A 377 -17.25 -10.28 -16.04
CA ALA A 377 -17.85 -10.30 -14.71
C ALA A 377 -17.31 -9.16 -13.84
N PRO A 378 -18.14 -8.48 -13.04
CA PRO A 378 -17.70 -7.42 -12.14
C PRO A 378 -16.59 -7.90 -11.21
N PHE A 379 -15.60 -7.05 -10.99
CA PHE A 379 -14.51 -7.30 -10.06
C PHE A 379 -14.70 -6.43 -8.82
N GLY A 380 -14.87 -7.04 -7.65
CA GLY A 380 -15.26 -6.33 -6.43
C GLY A 380 -14.27 -5.27 -5.91
N ALA A 381 -13.00 -5.29 -6.37
CA ALA A 381 -12.03 -4.25 -6.11
C ALA A 381 -11.79 -3.31 -7.32
N ASP A 382 -12.61 -3.39 -8.38
CA ASP A 382 -12.62 -2.36 -9.43
C ASP A 382 -13.01 -1.02 -8.81
N VAL A 383 -12.32 0.03 -9.19
CA VAL A 383 -12.61 1.39 -8.72
C VAL A 383 -14.07 1.78 -8.94
N ARG A 384 -14.70 1.32 -10.03
CA ARG A 384 -16.11 1.57 -10.33
C ARG A 384 -17.08 0.87 -9.39
N GLN A 385 -16.68 -0.26 -8.80
CA GLN A 385 -17.47 -0.99 -7.79
C GLN A 385 -17.27 -0.43 -6.38
N VAL A 386 -16.10 0.16 -6.11
CA VAL A 386 -15.76 0.71 -4.80
C VAL A 386 -16.14 2.18 -4.67
N LEU A 387 -16.16 2.94 -5.77
CA LEU A 387 -16.48 4.37 -5.77
C LEU A 387 -17.83 4.70 -5.12
N PRO A 388 -18.95 3.98 -5.38
CA PRO A 388 -20.22 4.24 -4.70
C PRO A 388 -20.11 4.14 -3.18
N GLN A 389 -19.36 3.16 -2.66
CA GLN A 389 -19.15 2.99 -1.21
C GLN A 389 -18.38 4.19 -0.61
N LEU A 390 -17.43 4.75 -1.36
CA LEU A 390 -16.69 5.95 -0.95
C LEU A 390 -17.60 7.18 -0.96
N LEU A 391 -18.42 7.37 -2.00
CA LEU A 391 -19.35 8.49 -2.11
C LEU A 391 -20.41 8.46 -1.01
N ASP A 392 -20.97 7.30 -0.71
CA ASP A 392 -21.89 7.12 0.43
C ASP A 392 -21.22 7.46 1.75
N TYR A 393 -19.94 7.10 1.89
CA TYR A 393 -19.20 7.44 3.10
C TYR A 393 -18.88 8.93 3.19
N TYR A 394 -18.68 9.62 2.07
CA TYR A 394 -18.52 11.07 2.05
C TYR A 394 -19.81 11.79 2.48
N ALA A 395 -20.96 11.27 2.06
CA ALA A 395 -22.27 11.86 2.34
C ALA A 395 -22.75 11.59 3.79
N ALA A 396 -22.43 10.45 4.38
CA ALA A 396 -22.86 10.05 5.73
C ALA A 396 -22.25 10.95 6.83
#